data_980a25017aee7df1f76a6ddf3a12eeb7
#
_entry.id   980a25017aee7df1f76a6ddf3a12eeb7
#
_cell.length_a   1.000
_cell.length_b   1.000
_cell.length_c   1.000
_cell.angle_alpha   90.00
_cell.angle_beta   90.00
_cell.angle_gamma   90.00
#
_symmetry.space_group_name_H-M   'P 1'
#
loop_
_entity.id
_entity.type
_entity.pdbx_description
1 polymer ?
#
loop_
_entity_poly.entity_id
_entity_poly.type
_entity_poly.pdbx_seq_one_letter_code
_entity_poly.pdbx_strand_id
1 'polypeptide(L)'
;MRWLPVLLCFNAGFVDTTGFVSLGGLFSAHVTGNIVTIAAALAQARAPELGKVIALPVFAVVVIGAHLLGRAMQARGRSDFRILMGAKLVLLAHAALVAVTVGPFYHPDAPNALMTGMTLVSAMALQNALHRTHLKDVPPSTMMTGTFTQLLVDGAALWQPGPDSDRAATRARLGRFAGNFAAFVAGCALAALLHLLVGMWCMLVPPLVAMAEIFSLPPEEAGEATAA
;
A
#
# COMPACT_ATOMS: atom_id res chain seq x y z
N MET A 1 5.91 -0.56 17.52
CA MET A 1 5.61 -0.33 16.07
C MET A 1 6.76 -0.65 15.11
N ARG A 2 7.79 -1.40 15.51
CA ARG A 2 9.01 -1.59 14.68
C ARG A 2 8.76 -2.33 13.35
N TRP A 3 7.83 -3.28 13.33
CA TRP A 3 7.55 -4.12 12.17
C TRP A 3 6.44 -3.61 11.25
N LEU A 4 5.59 -2.69 11.75
CA LEU A 4 4.46 -2.17 10.98
C LEU A 4 4.86 -1.56 9.62
N PRO A 5 5.88 -0.68 9.53
CA PRO A 5 6.30 -0.12 8.23
C PRO A 5 6.77 -1.18 7.24
N VAL A 6 7.49 -2.19 7.74
CA VAL A 6 7.98 -3.31 6.93
C VAL A 6 6.82 -4.13 6.36
N LEU A 7 5.82 -4.46 7.19
CA LEU A 7 4.62 -5.18 6.76
C LEU A 7 3.80 -4.37 5.76
N LEU A 8 3.63 -3.06 6.00
CA LEU A 8 2.92 -2.16 5.06
C LEU A 8 3.62 -2.09 3.70
N CYS A 9 4.97 -2.03 3.67
CA CYS A 9 5.73 -2.03 2.43
C CYS A 9 5.62 -3.37 1.70
N PHE A 10 5.75 -4.49 2.41
CA PHE A 10 5.58 -5.83 1.85
C PHE A 10 4.18 -5.98 1.24
N ASN A 11 3.14 -5.59 1.98
CA ASN A 11 1.75 -5.70 1.53
C ASN A 11 1.49 -4.83 0.30
N ALA A 12 2.05 -3.60 0.25
CA ALA A 12 1.93 -2.73 -0.91
C ALA A 12 2.55 -3.35 -2.18
N GLY A 13 3.76 -3.91 -2.07
CA GLY A 13 4.41 -4.59 -3.20
C GLY A 13 3.66 -5.84 -3.64
N PHE A 14 3.16 -6.61 -2.68
CA PHE A 14 2.39 -7.82 -2.97
C PHE A 14 1.06 -7.50 -3.67
N VAL A 15 0.27 -6.57 -3.14
CA VAL A 15 -1.03 -6.16 -3.70
C VAL A 15 -0.86 -5.55 -5.09
N ASP A 16 0.15 -4.70 -5.28
CA ASP A 16 0.39 -4.07 -6.58
C ASP A 16 0.77 -5.10 -7.65
N THR A 17 1.65 -6.05 -7.30
CA THR A 17 2.07 -7.09 -8.25
C THR A 17 0.92 -8.03 -8.59
N THR A 18 0.14 -8.48 -7.59
CA THR A 18 -1.02 -9.34 -7.87
C THR A 18 -2.09 -8.62 -8.67
N GLY A 19 -2.39 -7.36 -8.35
CA GLY A 19 -3.29 -6.51 -9.12
C GLY A 19 -2.82 -6.34 -10.57
N PHE A 20 -1.54 -6.05 -10.75
CA PHE A 20 -0.95 -5.87 -12.09
C PHE A 20 -1.06 -7.15 -12.94
N VAL A 21 -0.68 -8.30 -12.39
CA VAL A 21 -0.68 -9.57 -13.13
C VAL A 21 -2.10 -10.09 -13.39
N SER A 22 -3.03 -9.90 -12.44
CA SER A 22 -4.36 -10.53 -12.50
C SER A 22 -5.46 -9.63 -13.08
N LEU A 23 -5.26 -8.31 -13.15
CA LEU A 23 -6.30 -7.32 -13.47
C LEU A 23 -5.87 -6.38 -14.62
N GLY A 24 -5.26 -6.93 -15.67
CA GLY A 24 -4.93 -6.17 -16.89
C GLY A 24 -3.91 -5.06 -16.68
N GLY A 25 -2.95 -5.23 -15.78
CA GLY A 25 -1.91 -4.24 -15.52
C GLY A 25 -2.38 -3.09 -14.60
N LEU A 26 -3.36 -3.33 -13.74
CA LEU A 26 -3.86 -2.35 -12.78
C LEU A 26 -2.87 -2.15 -11.62
N PHE A 27 -2.41 -0.92 -11.41
CA PHE A 27 -1.71 -0.51 -10.19
C PHE A 27 -2.72 -0.09 -9.12
N SER A 28 -2.65 -0.74 -7.94
CA SER A 28 -3.54 -0.47 -6.81
C SER A 28 -2.89 0.44 -5.75
N ALA A 29 -1.60 0.23 -5.45
CA ALA A 29 -0.83 1.03 -4.50
C ALA A 29 -0.11 2.20 -5.19
N HIS A 30 0.46 1.98 -6.38
CA HIS A 30 1.08 2.99 -7.23
C HIS A 30 0.08 3.54 -8.27
N VAL A 31 -1.07 4.01 -7.80
CA VAL A 31 -2.22 4.37 -8.65
C VAL A 31 -1.88 5.37 -9.77
N THR A 32 -0.88 6.24 -9.57
CA THR A 32 -0.41 7.17 -10.62
C THR A 32 0.28 6.47 -11.80
N GLY A 33 0.77 5.24 -11.61
CA GLY A 33 1.29 4.41 -12.70
C GLY A 33 0.22 4.09 -13.75
N ASN A 34 -1.06 4.06 -13.36
CA ASN A 34 -2.16 3.87 -14.30
C ASN A 34 -2.24 5.00 -15.34
N ILE A 35 -1.87 6.25 -14.99
CA ILE A 35 -1.82 7.37 -15.94
C ILE A 35 -0.85 7.07 -17.09
N VAL A 36 0.32 6.52 -16.76
CA VAL A 36 1.35 6.17 -17.76
C VAL A 36 0.84 5.06 -18.67
N THR A 37 0.20 4.02 -18.10
CA THR A 37 -0.32 2.91 -18.90
C THR A 37 -1.53 3.30 -19.76
N ILE A 38 -2.38 4.22 -19.29
CA ILE A 38 -3.46 4.82 -20.08
C ILE A 38 -2.86 5.59 -21.28
N ALA A 39 -1.90 6.48 -21.04
CA ALA A 39 -1.24 7.24 -22.09
C ALA A 39 -0.56 6.33 -23.13
N ALA A 40 0.10 5.27 -22.68
CA ALA A 40 0.73 4.29 -23.54
C ALA A 40 -0.30 3.52 -24.40
N ALA A 41 -1.46 3.15 -23.86
CA ALA A 41 -2.54 2.51 -24.62
C ALA A 41 -3.06 3.43 -25.72
N LEU A 42 -3.33 4.70 -25.39
CA LEU A 42 -3.78 5.71 -26.37
C LEU A 42 -2.74 5.97 -27.49
N ALA A 43 -1.45 6.03 -27.13
CA ALA A 43 -0.37 6.19 -28.11
C ALA A 43 -0.27 5.00 -29.07
N GLN A 44 -0.72 3.81 -28.64
CA GLN A 44 -0.79 2.60 -29.45
C GLN A 44 -2.15 2.41 -30.14
N ALA A 45 -2.99 3.44 -30.17
CA ALA A 45 -4.36 3.41 -30.71
C ALA A 45 -5.23 2.27 -30.10
N ARG A 46 -5.03 1.96 -28.83
CA ARG A 46 -5.82 0.99 -28.06
C ARG A 46 -6.66 1.71 -27.00
N ALA A 47 -7.88 1.20 -26.75
CA ALA A 47 -8.65 1.67 -25.61
C ALA A 47 -7.94 1.26 -24.29
N PRO A 48 -7.78 2.18 -23.33
CA PRO A 48 -7.29 1.81 -22.00
C PRO A 48 -8.34 0.97 -21.27
N GLU A 49 -7.89 0.05 -20.43
CA GLU A 49 -8.76 -0.72 -19.55
C GLU A 49 -9.50 0.21 -18.57
N LEU A 50 -10.81 0.01 -18.43
CA LEU A 50 -11.69 0.84 -17.60
C LEU A 50 -11.22 0.89 -16.14
N GLY A 51 -10.72 -0.23 -15.60
CA GLY A 51 -10.19 -0.31 -14.24
C GLY A 51 -9.10 0.73 -13.97
N LYS A 52 -8.21 1.00 -14.93
CA LYS A 52 -7.16 2.02 -14.79
C LYS A 52 -7.71 3.44 -14.78
N VAL A 53 -8.75 3.70 -15.59
CA VAL A 53 -9.38 5.02 -15.68
C VAL A 53 -10.10 5.38 -14.39
N ILE A 54 -10.84 4.43 -13.80
CA ILE A 54 -11.62 4.67 -12.57
C ILE A 54 -10.77 4.56 -11.29
N ALA A 55 -9.57 3.99 -11.35
CA ALA A 55 -8.71 3.81 -10.18
C ALA A 55 -8.36 5.13 -9.48
N LEU A 56 -8.00 6.19 -10.24
CA LEU A 56 -7.69 7.50 -9.64
C LEU A 56 -8.89 8.16 -8.96
N PRO A 57 -10.07 8.28 -9.60
CA PRO A 57 -11.26 8.79 -8.94
C PRO A 57 -11.61 8.01 -7.66
N VAL A 58 -11.60 6.68 -7.71
CA VAL A 58 -11.87 5.82 -6.53
C VAL A 58 -10.85 6.09 -5.43
N PHE A 59 -9.56 6.10 -5.76
CA PHE A 59 -8.50 6.40 -4.80
C PHE A 59 -8.71 7.77 -4.15
N ALA A 60 -9.01 8.81 -4.94
CA ALA A 60 -9.25 10.15 -4.43
C ALA A 60 -10.44 10.21 -3.47
N VAL A 61 -11.57 9.60 -3.82
CA VAL A 61 -12.77 9.55 -2.99
C VAL A 61 -12.48 8.84 -1.66
N VAL A 62 -11.77 7.72 -1.68
CA VAL A 62 -11.43 6.96 -0.47
C VAL A 62 -10.46 7.73 0.42
N VAL A 63 -9.43 8.38 -0.13
CA VAL A 63 -8.49 9.20 0.65
C VAL A 63 -9.20 10.38 1.29
N ILE A 64 -10.05 11.09 0.55
CA ILE A 64 -10.85 12.21 1.09
C ILE A 64 -11.80 11.71 2.19
N GLY A 65 -12.50 10.60 1.94
CA GLY A 65 -13.42 9.99 2.92
C GLY A 65 -12.69 9.57 4.20
N ALA A 66 -11.53 8.94 4.08
CA ALA A 66 -10.70 8.57 5.23
C ALA A 66 -10.25 9.80 6.04
N HIS A 67 -9.83 10.87 5.35
CA HIS A 67 -9.42 12.11 6.00
C HIS A 67 -10.60 12.77 6.74
N LEU A 68 -11.77 12.86 6.12
CA LEU A 68 -12.97 13.44 6.74
C LEU A 68 -13.45 12.61 7.95
N LEU A 69 -13.42 11.28 7.81
CA LEU A 69 -13.73 10.37 8.93
C LEU A 69 -12.76 10.59 10.09
N GLY A 70 -11.46 10.67 9.81
CA GLY A 70 -10.43 10.91 10.82
C GLY A 70 -10.68 12.21 11.58
N ARG A 71 -10.98 13.31 10.87
CA ARG A 71 -11.34 14.58 11.51
C ARG A 71 -12.58 14.48 12.37
N ALA A 72 -13.63 13.82 11.88
CA ALA A 72 -14.88 13.64 12.64
C ALA A 72 -14.68 12.79 13.91
N MET A 73 -13.78 11.81 13.86
CA MET A 73 -13.43 10.97 15.01
C MET A 73 -12.57 11.72 16.02
N GLN A 74 -11.55 12.45 15.56
CA GLN A 74 -10.71 13.30 16.43
C GLN A 74 -11.54 14.34 17.17
N ALA A 75 -12.53 14.96 16.51
CA ALA A 75 -13.47 15.87 17.15
C ALA A 75 -14.30 15.21 18.28
N ARG A 76 -14.35 13.86 18.31
CA ARG A 76 -15.03 13.08 19.37
C ARG A 76 -14.05 12.43 20.33
N GLY A 77 -12.76 12.83 20.31
CA GLY A 77 -11.71 12.25 21.14
C GLY A 77 -11.37 10.79 20.82
N ARG A 78 -11.64 10.33 19.59
CA ARG A 78 -11.38 8.94 19.16
C ARG A 78 -10.30 8.88 18.09
N SER A 79 -9.46 7.84 18.13
CA SER A 79 -8.52 7.53 17.05
C SER A 79 -9.23 6.78 15.93
N ASP A 80 -8.95 7.20 14.69
CA ASP A 80 -9.42 6.54 13.47
C ASP A 80 -8.48 5.43 13.00
N PHE A 81 -7.27 5.34 13.54
CA PHE A 81 -6.20 4.48 13.04
C PHE A 81 -6.61 3.01 12.95
N ARG A 82 -7.13 2.44 14.06
CA ARG A 82 -7.56 1.03 14.11
C ARG A 82 -8.76 0.75 13.21
N ILE A 83 -9.67 1.71 13.09
CA ILE A 83 -10.86 1.57 12.24
C ILE A 83 -10.46 1.53 10.77
N LEU A 84 -9.56 2.42 10.34
CA LEU A 84 -9.08 2.43 8.97
C LEU A 84 -8.23 1.19 8.65
N MET A 85 -7.43 0.69 9.60
CA MET A 85 -6.71 -0.58 9.45
C MET A 85 -7.67 -1.78 9.34
N GLY A 86 -8.72 -1.80 10.16
CA GLY A 86 -9.79 -2.81 10.07
C GLY A 86 -10.54 -2.75 8.73
N ALA A 87 -10.88 -1.55 8.26
CA ALA A 87 -11.51 -1.36 6.95
C ALA A 87 -10.60 -1.85 5.81
N LYS A 88 -9.29 -1.54 5.85
CA LYS A 88 -8.31 -2.09 4.91
C LYS A 88 -8.30 -3.62 4.91
N LEU A 89 -8.29 -4.26 6.09
CA LEU A 89 -8.33 -5.72 6.22
C LEU A 89 -9.59 -6.29 5.57
N VAL A 90 -10.77 -5.72 5.86
CA VAL A 90 -12.05 -6.17 5.29
C VAL A 90 -12.04 -6.05 3.75
N LEU A 91 -11.54 -4.95 3.21
CA LEU A 91 -11.41 -4.76 1.76
C LEU A 91 -10.48 -5.79 1.14
N LEU A 92 -9.31 -6.04 1.73
CA LEU A 92 -8.38 -7.05 1.23
C LEU A 92 -8.96 -8.47 1.31
N ALA A 93 -9.67 -8.80 2.40
CA ALA A 93 -10.34 -10.08 2.55
C ALA A 93 -11.47 -10.26 1.52
N HIS A 94 -12.26 -9.21 1.25
CA HIS A 94 -13.29 -9.22 0.21
C HIS A 94 -12.66 -9.42 -1.19
N ALA A 95 -11.60 -8.67 -1.54
CA ALA A 95 -10.90 -8.84 -2.81
C ALA A 95 -10.34 -10.26 -2.96
N ALA A 96 -9.75 -10.83 -1.91
CA ALA A 96 -9.24 -12.19 -1.90
C ALA A 96 -10.37 -13.22 -2.10
N LEU A 97 -11.49 -13.05 -1.41
CA LEU A 97 -12.65 -13.93 -1.54
C LEU A 97 -13.17 -13.96 -2.99
N VAL A 98 -13.37 -12.77 -3.59
CA VAL A 98 -13.84 -12.67 -4.99
C VAL A 98 -12.81 -13.29 -5.94
N ALA A 99 -11.52 -13.00 -5.73
CA ALA A 99 -10.45 -13.53 -6.58
C ALA A 99 -10.39 -15.07 -6.56
N VAL A 100 -10.54 -15.68 -5.37
CA VAL A 100 -10.48 -17.14 -5.22
C VAL A 100 -11.75 -17.82 -5.74
N THR A 101 -12.93 -17.19 -5.59
CA THR A 101 -14.21 -17.82 -5.96
C THR A 101 -14.60 -17.60 -7.42
N VAL A 102 -14.21 -16.48 -8.02
CA VAL A 102 -14.65 -16.07 -9.37
C VAL A 102 -13.48 -15.94 -10.36
N GLY A 103 -12.24 -15.83 -9.89
CA GLY A 103 -11.05 -15.79 -10.76
C GLY A 103 -10.77 -17.14 -11.44
N PRO A 104 -9.88 -17.19 -12.44
CA PRO A 104 -9.07 -16.07 -12.96
C PRO A 104 -9.90 -15.09 -13.82
N PHE A 105 -9.46 -13.82 -13.85
CA PHE A 105 -10.14 -12.74 -14.60
C PHE A 105 -9.57 -12.65 -16.01
N TYR A 106 -10.26 -13.25 -16.98
CA TYR A 106 -9.85 -13.25 -18.40
C TYR A 106 -10.09 -11.89 -19.09
N HIS A 107 -11.03 -11.11 -18.57
CA HIS A 107 -11.38 -9.78 -19.09
C HIS A 107 -11.22 -8.75 -17.97
N PRO A 108 -10.25 -7.83 -18.08
CA PRO A 108 -9.98 -6.87 -17.01
C PRO A 108 -11.14 -5.89 -16.74
N ASP A 109 -12.00 -5.68 -17.72
CA ASP A 109 -13.19 -4.82 -17.62
C ASP A 109 -14.47 -5.56 -17.23
N ALA A 110 -14.39 -6.87 -16.96
CA ALA A 110 -15.54 -7.61 -16.43
C ALA A 110 -15.93 -7.07 -15.04
N PRO A 111 -17.24 -7.08 -14.68
CA PRO A 111 -17.72 -6.51 -13.42
C PRO A 111 -17.00 -7.06 -12.17
N ASN A 112 -16.72 -8.36 -12.14
CA ASN A 112 -16.00 -9.01 -11.04
C ASN A 112 -14.52 -8.58 -10.97
N ALA A 113 -13.85 -8.40 -12.11
CA ALA A 113 -12.49 -7.89 -12.18
C ALA A 113 -12.42 -6.42 -11.71
N LEU A 114 -13.33 -5.57 -12.22
CA LEU A 114 -13.46 -4.17 -11.80
C LEU A 114 -13.76 -4.06 -10.30
N MET A 115 -14.70 -4.85 -9.77
CA MET A 115 -15.02 -4.86 -8.36
C MET A 115 -13.78 -5.24 -7.51
N THR A 116 -13.09 -6.31 -7.89
CA THR A 116 -11.86 -6.74 -7.20
C THR A 116 -10.79 -5.64 -7.26
N GLY A 117 -10.55 -5.07 -8.45
CA GLY A 117 -9.56 -4.02 -8.66
C GLY A 117 -9.86 -2.78 -7.83
N MET A 118 -11.10 -2.29 -7.84
CA MET A 118 -11.50 -1.10 -7.07
C MET A 118 -11.47 -1.36 -5.56
N THR A 119 -11.72 -2.58 -5.13
CA THR A 119 -11.55 -2.98 -3.72
C THR A 119 -10.08 -2.94 -3.29
N LEU A 120 -9.15 -3.44 -4.13
CA LEU A 120 -7.71 -3.34 -3.88
C LEU A 120 -7.24 -1.88 -3.87
N VAL A 121 -7.66 -1.07 -4.85
CA VAL A 121 -7.37 0.37 -4.90
C VAL A 121 -7.86 1.06 -3.62
N SER A 122 -9.06 0.76 -3.16
CA SER A 122 -9.63 1.33 -1.93
C SER A 122 -8.83 0.94 -0.69
N ALA A 123 -8.41 -0.32 -0.58
CA ALA A 123 -7.56 -0.79 0.53
C ALA A 123 -6.21 -0.06 0.55
N MET A 124 -5.59 0.13 -0.61
CA MET A 124 -4.31 0.84 -0.72
C MET A 124 -4.47 2.36 -0.55
N ALA A 125 -5.60 2.94 -0.92
CA ALA A 125 -5.94 4.33 -0.62
C ALA A 125 -6.05 4.58 0.89
N LEU A 126 -6.69 3.67 1.64
CA LEU A 126 -6.72 3.72 3.11
C LEU A 126 -5.30 3.62 3.70
N GLN A 127 -4.47 2.72 3.19
CA GLN A 127 -3.07 2.61 3.63
C GLN A 127 -2.30 3.92 3.39
N ASN A 128 -2.48 4.55 2.22
CA ASN A 128 -1.85 5.83 1.90
C ASN A 128 -2.34 6.95 2.82
N ALA A 129 -3.66 7.03 3.07
CA ALA A 129 -4.25 8.00 3.99
C ALA A 129 -3.70 7.84 5.41
N LEU A 130 -3.69 6.61 5.95
CA LEU A 130 -3.13 6.28 7.25
C LEU A 130 -1.65 6.70 7.37
N HIS A 131 -0.87 6.41 6.33
CA HIS A 131 0.55 6.76 6.34
C HIS A 131 0.75 8.27 6.45
N ARG A 132 -0.03 9.06 5.70
CA ARG A 132 0.05 10.53 5.71
C ARG A 132 -0.45 11.18 7.01
N THR A 133 -1.37 10.53 7.71
CA THR A 133 -1.99 11.09 8.94
C THR A 133 -1.28 10.62 10.21
N HIS A 134 -0.92 9.34 10.30
CA HIS A 134 -0.44 8.71 11.54
C HIS A 134 1.03 8.24 11.52
N LEU A 135 1.65 8.11 10.35
CA LEU A 135 3.00 7.55 10.20
C LEU A 135 3.95 8.53 9.50
N LYS A 136 3.87 9.83 9.82
CA LYS A 136 4.61 10.91 9.13
C LYS A 136 6.13 10.77 9.22
N ASP A 137 6.62 10.18 10.32
CA ASP A 137 8.05 10.02 10.58
C ASP A 137 8.64 8.74 9.97
N VAL A 138 7.80 7.97 9.25
CA VAL A 138 8.19 6.72 8.60
C VAL A 138 8.14 6.90 7.08
N PRO A 139 9.11 6.33 6.33
CA PRO A 139 9.09 6.39 4.86
C PRO A 139 7.79 5.85 4.29
N PRO A 140 7.18 6.52 3.30
CA PRO A 140 5.91 6.07 2.70
C PRO A 140 6.02 4.65 2.13
N SER A 141 5.07 3.79 2.47
CA SER A 141 5.07 2.38 2.05
C SER A 141 4.76 2.15 0.56
N THR A 142 4.28 3.18 -0.13
CA THR A 142 3.89 3.12 -1.55
C THR A 142 4.69 4.06 -2.46
N MET A 143 5.60 4.89 -1.92
CA MET A 143 6.43 5.83 -2.69
C MET A 143 7.88 5.33 -2.79
N MET A 144 8.07 4.18 -3.45
CA MET A 144 9.35 3.47 -3.45
C MET A 144 10.48 4.19 -4.17
N THR A 145 10.21 5.00 -5.20
CA THR A 145 11.26 5.79 -5.88
C THR A 145 11.96 6.75 -4.93
N GLY A 146 11.18 7.50 -4.10
CA GLY A 146 11.75 8.40 -3.10
C GLY A 146 12.53 7.64 -2.02
N THR A 147 12.01 6.50 -1.57
CA THR A 147 12.69 5.62 -0.61
C THR A 147 14.02 5.12 -1.17
N PHE A 148 14.04 4.65 -2.40
CA PHE A 148 15.26 4.17 -3.07
C PHE A 148 16.27 5.30 -3.30
N THR A 149 15.83 6.48 -3.74
CA THR A 149 16.69 7.65 -3.90
C THR A 149 17.36 8.03 -2.57
N GLN A 150 16.58 8.09 -1.47
CA GLN A 150 17.12 8.42 -0.16
C GLN A 150 18.13 7.36 0.32
N LEU A 151 17.87 6.09 0.05
CA LEU A 151 18.80 5.00 0.35
C LEU A 151 20.15 5.19 -0.34
N LEU A 152 20.14 5.57 -1.62
CA LEU A 152 21.37 5.82 -2.38
C LEU A 152 22.12 7.06 -1.87
N VAL A 153 21.40 8.14 -1.56
CA VAL A 153 21.98 9.37 -1.00
C VAL A 153 22.61 9.11 0.36
N ASP A 154 21.91 8.41 1.26
CA ASP A 154 22.44 8.05 2.57
C ASP A 154 23.65 7.10 2.47
N GLY A 155 23.62 6.16 1.53
CA GLY A 155 24.75 5.27 1.24
C GLY A 155 25.98 6.05 0.77
N ALA A 156 25.80 6.99 -0.15
CA ALA A 156 26.88 7.86 -0.64
C ALA A 156 27.43 8.76 0.47
N ALA A 157 26.58 9.32 1.34
CA ALA A 157 26.98 10.12 2.48
C ALA A 157 27.80 9.33 3.52
N LEU A 158 27.54 8.04 3.66
CA LEU A 158 28.37 7.17 4.52
C LEU A 158 29.71 6.83 3.89
N TRP A 159 29.77 6.79 2.55
CA TRP A 159 31.05 6.58 1.83
C TRP A 159 31.94 7.83 1.90
N GLN A 160 31.38 9.02 1.61
CA GLN A 160 32.09 10.29 1.69
C GLN A 160 31.42 11.22 2.72
N PRO A 161 31.71 11.06 4.00
CA PRO A 161 31.09 11.86 5.05
C PRO A 161 31.58 13.32 4.98
N GLY A 162 30.61 14.25 4.98
CA GLY A 162 30.92 15.67 5.17
C GLY A 162 31.42 15.97 6.58
N PRO A 163 32.00 17.17 6.83
CA PRO A 163 32.59 17.53 8.10
C PRO A 163 31.62 17.53 9.29
N ASP A 164 30.32 17.80 9.05
CA ASP A 164 29.26 17.85 10.08
C ASP A 164 28.31 16.63 10.02
N SER A 165 28.72 15.51 9.40
CA SER A 165 27.85 14.36 9.20
C SER A 165 27.67 13.52 10.46
N ASP A 166 26.43 13.40 10.97
CA ASP A 166 26.07 12.40 11.96
C ASP A 166 25.94 11.02 11.31
N ARG A 167 27.06 10.29 11.33
CA ARG A 167 27.15 8.93 10.73
C ARG A 167 26.23 7.93 11.41
N ALA A 168 25.96 8.07 12.71
CA ALA A 168 25.10 7.14 13.44
C ALA A 168 23.63 7.33 13.03
N ALA A 169 23.15 8.56 12.97
CA ALA A 169 21.80 8.88 12.50
C ALA A 169 21.60 8.47 11.03
N THR A 170 22.60 8.75 10.15
CA THR A 170 22.56 8.38 8.74
C THR A 170 22.49 6.86 8.56
N ARG A 171 23.31 6.10 9.31
CA ARG A 171 23.29 4.62 9.28
C ARG A 171 21.94 4.06 9.76
N ALA A 172 21.38 4.62 10.84
CA ALA A 172 20.08 4.21 11.36
C ALA A 172 18.95 4.49 10.37
N ARG A 173 18.99 5.65 9.69
CA ARG A 173 18.04 6.01 8.63
C ARG A 173 18.18 5.07 7.43
N LEU A 174 19.40 4.85 6.92
CA LEU A 174 19.70 3.91 5.84
C LEU A 174 19.13 2.52 6.14
N GLY A 175 19.33 1.99 7.35
CA GLY A 175 18.80 0.69 7.75
C GLY A 175 17.27 0.61 7.67
N ARG A 176 16.57 1.67 8.12
CA ARG A 176 15.10 1.73 8.01
C ARG A 176 14.62 1.77 6.56
N PHE A 177 15.23 2.61 5.72
CA PHE A 177 14.86 2.70 4.30
C PHE A 177 15.19 1.42 3.54
N ALA A 178 16.35 0.81 3.81
CA ALA A 178 16.74 -0.46 3.22
C ALA A 178 15.78 -1.60 3.59
N GLY A 179 15.38 -1.70 4.86
CA GLY A 179 14.41 -2.69 5.34
C GLY A 179 13.04 -2.54 4.67
N ASN A 180 12.53 -1.31 4.56
CA ASN A 180 11.25 -1.03 3.91
C ASN A 180 11.29 -1.33 2.40
N PHE A 181 12.37 -0.93 1.72
CA PHE A 181 12.54 -1.20 0.29
C PHE A 181 12.68 -2.71 0.02
N ALA A 182 13.49 -3.41 0.81
CA ALA A 182 13.65 -4.86 0.70
C ALA A 182 12.33 -5.60 0.94
N ALA A 183 11.53 -5.17 1.91
CA ALA A 183 10.21 -5.73 2.16
C ALA A 183 9.25 -5.54 0.98
N PHE A 184 9.24 -4.36 0.37
CA PHE A 184 8.46 -4.11 -0.85
C PHE A 184 8.89 -5.02 -2.01
N VAL A 185 10.18 -5.12 -2.27
CA VAL A 185 10.75 -6.01 -3.31
C VAL A 185 10.40 -7.47 -3.02
N ALA A 186 10.51 -7.90 -1.76
CA ALA A 186 10.13 -9.25 -1.35
C ALA A 186 8.62 -9.50 -1.55
N GLY A 187 7.77 -8.50 -1.26
CA GLY A 187 6.33 -8.55 -1.55
C GLY A 187 6.04 -8.75 -3.03
N CYS A 188 6.69 -7.96 -3.91
CA CYS A 188 6.57 -8.10 -5.35
C CYS A 188 7.02 -9.49 -5.85
N ALA A 189 8.19 -9.93 -5.40
CA ALA A 189 8.77 -11.21 -5.83
C ALA A 189 7.91 -12.40 -5.38
N LEU A 190 7.47 -12.38 -4.12
CA LEU A 190 6.63 -13.46 -3.58
C LEU A 190 5.24 -13.47 -4.25
N ALA A 191 4.66 -12.30 -4.54
CA ALA A 191 3.40 -12.20 -5.25
C ALA A 191 3.48 -12.83 -6.65
N ALA A 192 4.53 -12.50 -7.41
CA ALA A 192 4.75 -13.08 -8.73
C ALA A 192 4.97 -14.60 -8.65
N LEU A 193 5.79 -15.07 -7.71
CA LEU A 193 6.06 -16.48 -7.51
C LEU A 193 4.78 -17.25 -7.13
N LEU A 194 4.05 -16.78 -6.14
CA LEU A 194 2.81 -17.44 -5.70
C LEU A 194 1.73 -17.39 -6.77
N HIS A 195 1.64 -16.30 -7.55
CA HIS A 195 0.71 -16.25 -8.68
C HIS A 195 1.01 -17.34 -9.71
N LEU A 196 2.28 -17.60 -10.01
CA LEU A 196 2.70 -18.69 -10.90
C LEU A 196 2.41 -20.08 -10.34
N LEU A 197 2.56 -20.28 -9.03
CA LEU A 197 2.43 -21.59 -8.38
C LEU A 197 0.97 -21.95 -8.05
N VAL A 198 0.20 -20.98 -7.55
CA VAL A 198 -1.15 -21.21 -7.01
C VAL A 198 -2.23 -20.30 -7.60
N GLY A 199 -1.90 -19.52 -8.63
CA GLY A 199 -2.86 -18.63 -9.30
C GLY A 199 -3.50 -17.62 -8.33
N MET A 200 -4.83 -17.48 -8.42
CA MET A 200 -5.60 -16.50 -7.63
C MET A 200 -5.58 -16.75 -6.12
N TRP A 201 -5.19 -17.94 -5.66
CA TRP A 201 -5.05 -18.25 -4.23
C TRP A 201 -4.00 -17.39 -3.53
N CYS A 202 -3.02 -16.84 -4.29
CA CYS A 202 -2.05 -15.90 -3.75
C CYS A 202 -2.70 -14.65 -3.12
N MET A 203 -3.92 -14.28 -3.55
CA MET A 203 -4.67 -13.13 -3.01
C MET A 203 -5.08 -13.30 -1.53
N LEU A 204 -4.94 -14.49 -0.93
CA LEU A 204 -5.14 -14.70 0.51
C LEU A 204 -4.00 -14.10 1.36
N VAL A 205 -2.82 -13.86 0.79
CA VAL A 205 -1.66 -13.33 1.54
C VAL A 205 -1.89 -11.89 2.02
N PRO A 206 -2.37 -10.93 1.20
CA PRO A 206 -2.60 -9.55 1.64
C PRO A 206 -3.47 -9.39 2.89
N PRO A 207 -4.63 -10.04 3.04
CA PRO A 207 -5.42 -9.93 4.27
C PRO A 207 -4.72 -10.57 5.47
N LEU A 208 -3.96 -11.66 5.32
CA LEU A 208 -3.17 -12.25 6.39
C LEU A 208 -2.07 -11.30 6.89
N VAL A 209 -1.39 -10.63 5.96
CA VAL A 209 -0.41 -9.59 6.30
C VAL A 209 -1.10 -8.40 6.98
N ALA A 210 -2.26 -7.94 6.49
CA ALA A 210 -3.01 -6.86 7.11
C ALA A 210 -3.49 -7.21 8.54
N MET A 211 -3.79 -8.46 8.79
CA MET A 211 -4.08 -8.96 10.14
C MET A 211 -2.84 -8.87 11.03
N ALA A 212 -1.66 -9.29 10.54
CA ALA A 212 -0.39 -9.15 11.26
C ALA A 212 -0.03 -7.67 11.53
N GLU A 213 -0.34 -6.75 10.59
CA GLU A 213 -0.19 -5.31 10.78
C GLU A 213 -1.02 -4.82 11.99
N ILE A 214 -2.28 -5.24 12.11
CA ILE A 214 -3.17 -4.87 13.24
C ILE A 214 -2.61 -5.41 14.56
N PHE A 215 -2.14 -6.66 14.60
CA PHE A 215 -1.55 -7.24 15.80
C PHE A 215 -0.21 -6.60 16.19
N SER A 216 0.49 -5.96 15.26
CA SER A 216 1.72 -5.23 15.54
C SER A 216 1.49 -3.85 16.17
N LEU A 217 0.23 -3.41 16.28
CA LEU A 217 -0.14 -2.17 16.93
C LEU A 217 -0.03 -2.30 18.45
N PRO A 218 0.44 -1.26 19.17
CA PRO A 218 0.41 -1.27 20.62
C PRO A 218 -1.05 -1.37 21.11
N PRO A 219 -1.28 -1.96 22.28
CA PRO A 219 -2.58 -1.86 22.94
C PRO A 219 -2.99 -0.38 23.02
N GLU A 220 -4.26 -0.08 22.76
CA GLU A 220 -4.78 1.26 23.07
C GLU A 220 -4.61 1.47 24.57
N GLU A 221 -3.78 2.43 24.98
CA GLU A 221 -3.83 2.93 26.35
C GLU A 221 -5.20 3.56 26.54
N ALA A 222 -6.06 2.81 27.24
CA ALA A 222 -7.36 3.30 27.66
C ALA A 222 -7.14 4.42 28.67
N GLY A 223 -7.19 5.70 28.20
CA GLY A 223 -7.30 6.83 29.08
C GLY A 223 -6.16 7.83 29.14
N GLU A 224 -5.88 8.52 28.04
CA GLU A 224 -5.40 9.91 28.15
C GLU A 224 -6.44 10.89 27.58
N ALA A 225 -7.67 10.75 28.06
CA ALA A 225 -8.73 11.73 27.87
C ALA A 225 -9.14 12.23 29.25
N THR A 226 -8.18 12.78 30.04
CA THR A 226 -8.53 13.61 31.19
C THR A 226 -7.26 14.34 31.65
N ALA A 227 -6.97 15.50 31.11
CA ALA A 227 -6.30 16.63 31.73
C ALA A 227 -5.65 17.56 30.69
N ALA A 228 -6.39 18.51 30.19
CA ALA A 228 -6.00 19.92 30.08
C ALA A 228 -7.20 20.73 29.56
#